data_afa55671c919df1e7dd97465d9e8aa6d
#
_entry.id   afa55671c919df1e7dd97465d9e8aa6d
#
_cell.length_a   1.000
_cell.length_b   1.000
_cell.length_c   1.000
_cell.angle_alpha   90.00
_cell.angle_beta   90.00
_cell.angle_gamma   90.00
#
_symmetry.space_group_name_H-M   'P 1'
#
loop_
_entity.id
_entity.type
_entity.pdbx_description
1 polymer ?
#
loop_
_entity_poly.entity_id
_entity_poly.type
_entity_poly.pdbx_seq_one_letter_code
_entity_poly.pdbx_strand_id
1 'polypeptide(L)'
;GAWQEEDQYPEAIKNFLTEANGKDLNIYINSGGGSVFAGIAIYNMLKRYAGKKTVYVDALAGSIASVIAFADSDMPTIPSNAYLMIHKPWAGCEGNATDMRKMADTLDAVESGIWSIYAEHLNEGVDIETIKELMEQETWLNGTQAAQYFRVKVGEENTIAAAVQDYTKLYCHN
;
A
#
# COMPACT_ATOMS: atom_id res chain seq x y z
N GLY A 1 11.48 -11.71 -8.18
CA GLY A 1 12.02 -12.22 -6.93
C GLY A 1 12.40 -11.08 -5.99
N ALA A 2 12.66 -11.40 -4.73
CA ALA A 2 13.13 -10.43 -3.74
C ALA A 2 14.52 -9.90 -4.11
N TRP A 3 14.76 -8.62 -3.89
CA TRP A 3 16.07 -7.96 -4.10
C TRP A 3 16.88 -7.95 -2.80
N GLN A 4 16.17 -8.02 -1.67
CA GLN A 4 16.71 -8.11 -0.33
C GLN A 4 15.95 -9.21 0.44
N GLU A 5 16.55 -9.72 1.52
CA GLU A 5 15.99 -10.82 2.30
C GLU A 5 14.63 -10.46 2.94
N GLU A 6 14.39 -9.18 3.19
CA GLU A 6 13.16 -8.61 3.80
C GLU A 6 12.06 -8.31 2.78
N ASP A 7 12.33 -8.41 1.47
CA ASP A 7 11.36 -8.09 0.43
C ASP A 7 10.18 -9.06 0.44
N GLN A 8 8.97 -8.50 0.42
CA GLN A 8 7.75 -9.27 0.24
C GLN A 8 7.40 -9.36 -1.24
N TYR A 9 7.06 -10.53 -1.70
CA TYR A 9 6.70 -10.77 -3.09
C TYR A 9 5.43 -11.64 -3.19
N PRO A 10 4.68 -11.56 -4.31
CA PRO A 10 3.35 -12.16 -4.43
C PRO A 10 3.28 -13.64 -4.05
N GLU A 11 4.30 -14.44 -4.34
CA GLU A 11 4.28 -15.87 -4.05
C GLU A 11 4.39 -16.15 -2.53
N ALA A 12 5.21 -15.38 -1.81
CA ALA A 12 5.30 -15.49 -0.36
C ALA A 12 3.96 -15.16 0.30
N ILE A 13 3.31 -14.09 -0.14
CA ILE A 13 1.97 -13.70 0.34
C ILE A 13 0.95 -14.79 0.00
N LYS A 14 0.96 -15.33 -1.22
CA LYS A 14 0.07 -16.43 -1.61
C LYS A 14 0.20 -17.65 -0.70
N ASN A 15 1.43 -18.05 -0.41
CA ASN A 15 1.72 -19.19 0.46
C ASN A 15 1.21 -18.92 1.88
N PHE A 16 1.51 -17.75 2.43
CA PHE A 16 1.00 -17.31 3.73
C PHE A 16 -0.54 -17.33 3.81
N LEU A 17 -1.23 -16.79 2.81
CA LEU A 17 -2.69 -16.79 2.76
C LEU A 17 -3.28 -18.19 2.66
N THR A 18 -2.58 -19.10 1.96
CA THR A 18 -2.97 -20.51 1.87
C THR A 18 -2.86 -21.20 3.23
N GLU A 19 -1.78 -20.97 3.97
CA GLU A 19 -1.56 -21.49 5.32
C GLU A 19 -2.54 -20.91 6.35
N ALA A 20 -2.83 -19.60 6.21
CA ALA A 20 -3.80 -18.92 7.08
C ALA A 20 -5.23 -19.46 6.91
N ASN A 21 -5.55 -20.04 5.76
CA ASN A 21 -6.77 -20.82 5.51
C ASN A 21 -8.06 -20.14 5.98
N GLY A 22 -8.25 -18.89 5.62
CA GLY A 22 -9.45 -18.11 5.94
C GLY A 22 -9.52 -17.51 7.35
N LYS A 23 -8.48 -17.64 8.17
CA LYS A 23 -8.40 -16.97 9.47
C LYS A 23 -8.28 -15.47 9.32
N ASP A 24 -8.73 -14.72 10.32
CA ASP A 24 -8.57 -13.27 10.35
C ASP A 24 -7.10 -12.87 10.40
N LEU A 25 -6.76 -11.80 9.69
CA LEU A 25 -5.39 -11.30 9.52
C LEU A 25 -5.24 -9.89 10.10
N ASN A 26 -4.15 -9.69 10.84
CA ASN A 26 -3.61 -8.37 11.10
C ASN A 26 -2.42 -8.14 10.15
N ILE A 27 -2.46 -7.07 9.38
CA ILE A 27 -1.47 -6.73 8.36
C ILE A 27 -0.81 -5.44 8.78
N TYR A 28 0.49 -5.49 9.02
CA TYR A 28 1.30 -4.35 9.41
C TYR A 28 2.15 -3.91 8.23
N ILE A 29 2.04 -2.64 7.84
CA ILE A 29 2.74 -2.08 6.68
C ILE A 29 3.79 -1.07 7.12
N ASN A 30 5.02 -1.34 6.72
CA ASN A 30 6.13 -0.39 6.75
C ASN A 30 6.96 -0.61 5.48
N SER A 31 6.61 0.09 4.39
CA SER A 31 7.22 -0.15 3.07
C SER A 31 7.20 1.12 2.22
N GLY A 32 8.29 1.38 1.52
CA GLY A 32 8.40 2.43 0.50
C GLY A 32 7.74 2.07 -0.84
N GLY A 33 7.20 0.86 -0.98
CA GLY A 33 6.61 0.39 -2.23
C GLY A 33 7.53 -0.51 -3.05
N GLY A 34 7.53 -0.37 -4.37
CA GLY A 34 8.33 -1.19 -5.28
C GLY A 34 7.62 -1.49 -6.60
N SER A 35 7.64 -2.75 -7.06
CA SER A 35 6.98 -3.14 -8.30
C SER A 35 5.48 -2.96 -8.24
N VAL A 36 4.93 -2.12 -9.13
CA VAL A 36 3.48 -1.84 -9.20
C VAL A 36 2.68 -3.13 -9.43
N PHE A 37 3.10 -3.97 -10.36
CA PHE A 37 2.38 -5.23 -10.65
C PHE A 37 2.43 -6.22 -9.49
N ALA A 38 3.55 -6.29 -8.76
CA ALA A 38 3.63 -7.11 -7.56
C ALA A 38 2.68 -6.59 -6.47
N GLY A 39 2.63 -5.28 -6.25
CA GLY A 39 1.74 -4.67 -5.28
C GLY A 39 0.26 -4.83 -5.62
N ILE A 40 -0.12 -4.65 -6.89
CA ILE A 40 -1.50 -4.91 -7.34
C ILE A 40 -1.86 -6.40 -7.17
N ALA A 41 -0.94 -7.32 -7.46
CA ALA A 41 -1.18 -8.75 -7.26
C ALA A 41 -1.42 -9.07 -5.77
N ILE A 42 -0.63 -8.48 -4.86
CA ILE A 42 -0.82 -8.62 -3.41
C ILE A 42 -2.17 -8.04 -2.98
N TYR A 43 -2.48 -6.81 -3.40
CA TYR A 43 -3.77 -6.18 -3.12
C TYR A 43 -4.94 -7.09 -3.53
N ASN A 44 -4.92 -7.59 -4.76
CA ASN A 44 -5.97 -8.45 -5.30
C ASN A 44 -6.06 -9.81 -4.56
N MET A 45 -4.95 -10.37 -4.13
CA MET A 45 -4.95 -11.59 -3.31
C MET A 45 -5.60 -11.34 -1.95
N LEU A 46 -5.25 -10.24 -1.29
CA LEU A 46 -5.85 -9.84 -0.02
C LEU A 46 -7.36 -9.55 -0.17
N LYS A 47 -7.77 -8.84 -1.23
CA LYS A 47 -9.21 -8.57 -1.49
C LYS A 47 -10.02 -9.84 -1.69
N ARG A 48 -9.46 -10.88 -2.30
CA ARG A 48 -10.13 -12.18 -2.51
C ARG A 48 -10.06 -13.10 -1.30
N TYR A 49 -9.21 -12.81 -0.33
CA TYR A 49 -9.06 -13.64 0.85
C TYR A 49 -10.31 -13.57 1.74
N ALA A 50 -10.81 -14.73 2.18
CA ALA A 50 -12.11 -14.85 2.87
C ALA A 50 -12.08 -14.32 4.31
N GLY A 51 -10.94 -14.42 5.02
CA GLY A 51 -10.79 -13.92 6.38
C GLY A 51 -10.87 -12.39 6.44
N LYS A 52 -11.27 -11.87 7.61
CA LYS A 52 -11.21 -10.42 7.86
C LYS A 52 -9.75 -9.96 7.82
N LYS A 53 -9.50 -8.83 7.19
CA LYS A 53 -8.21 -8.15 7.18
C LYS A 53 -8.31 -6.85 7.96
N THR A 54 -7.41 -6.64 8.90
CA THR A 54 -7.23 -5.37 9.61
C THR A 54 -5.83 -4.86 9.29
N VAL A 55 -5.74 -3.69 8.68
CA VAL A 55 -4.48 -3.11 8.21
C VAL A 55 -4.04 -1.96 9.11
N TYR A 56 -2.77 -1.99 9.48
CA TYR A 56 -2.09 -0.96 10.26
C TYR A 56 -0.88 -0.46 9.48
N VAL A 57 -0.73 0.85 9.34
CA VAL A 57 0.48 1.46 8.81
C VAL A 57 1.38 1.83 9.97
N ASP A 58 2.49 1.10 10.16
CA ASP A 58 3.37 1.31 11.33
C ASP A 58 4.19 2.59 11.21
N ALA A 59 4.75 2.88 10.03
CA ALA A 59 5.49 4.10 9.77
C ALA A 59 5.20 4.66 8.37
N LEU A 60 5.27 3.80 7.33
CA LEU A 60 5.12 4.22 5.94
C LEU A 60 4.36 3.19 5.12
N ALA A 61 3.36 3.65 4.40
CA ALA A 61 2.80 2.97 3.24
C ALA A 61 3.05 3.85 2.00
N GLY A 62 4.21 3.66 1.36
CA GLY A 62 4.66 4.49 0.25
C GLY A 62 4.37 3.86 -1.12
N SER A 63 4.10 4.69 -2.13
CA SER A 63 3.94 4.24 -3.51
C SER A 63 2.91 3.10 -3.60
N ILE A 64 3.23 1.99 -4.24
CA ILE A 64 2.28 0.86 -4.37
C ILE A 64 1.91 0.21 -3.02
N ALA A 65 2.69 0.39 -1.95
CA ALA A 65 2.30 -0.07 -0.62
C ALA A 65 1.09 0.70 -0.07
N SER A 66 0.86 1.94 -0.51
CA SER A 66 -0.33 2.71 -0.18
C SER A 66 -1.60 2.08 -0.73
N VAL A 67 -1.52 1.49 -1.92
CA VAL A 67 -2.61 0.70 -2.52
C VAL A 67 -2.89 -0.55 -1.68
N ILE A 68 -1.84 -1.25 -1.24
CA ILE A 68 -1.99 -2.45 -0.41
C ILE A 68 -2.68 -2.12 0.92
N ALA A 69 -2.44 -0.94 1.50
CA ALA A 69 -3.11 -0.51 2.72
C ALA A 69 -4.63 -0.52 2.60
N PHE A 70 -5.18 -0.23 1.43
CA PHE A 70 -6.63 -0.28 1.17
C PHE A 70 -7.20 -1.69 0.94
N ALA A 71 -6.41 -2.75 1.12
CA ALA A 71 -6.93 -4.12 1.14
C ALA A 71 -7.63 -4.49 2.46
N ASP A 72 -7.69 -3.58 3.44
CA ASP A 72 -8.46 -3.72 4.69
C ASP A 72 -9.92 -4.11 4.41
N SER A 73 -10.53 -4.82 5.34
CA SER A 73 -11.95 -5.20 5.24
C SER A 73 -12.92 -4.07 5.60
N ASP A 74 -12.41 -2.99 6.20
CA ASP A 74 -13.17 -1.80 6.57
C ASP A 74 -12.36 -0.55 6.18
N MET A 75 -11.53 -0.04 7.07
CA MET A 75 -10.67 1.13 6.85
C MET A 75 -9.29 0.88 7.49
N PRO A 76 -8.18 1.10 6.77
CA PRO A 76 -6.86 0.98 7.36
C PRO A 76 -6.65 2.00 8.48
N THR A 77 -5.87 1.61 9.47
CA THR A 77 -5.46 2.49 10.57
C THR A 77 -4.10 3.10 10.26
N ILE A 78 -4.04 4.43 10.23
CA ILE A 78 -2.81 5.21 10.00
C ILE A 78 -2.62 6.15 11.19
N PRO A 79 -1.64 5.93 12.05
CA PRO A 79 -1.31 6.85 13.14
C PRO A 79 -0.98 8.27 12.66
N SER A 80 -1.13 9.27 13.53
CA SER A 80 -0.82 10.67 13.21
C SER A 80 0.66 10.90 12.85
N ASN A 81 1.55 10.00 13.26
CA ASN A 81 2.99 10.01 13.00
C ASN A 81 3.44 8.98 11.94
N ALA A 82 2.51 8.28 11.30
CA ALA A 82 2.75 7.40 10.14
C ALA A 82 2.28 8.08 8.85
N TYR A 83 2.80 7.62 7.71
CA TYR A 83 2.60 8.28 6.44
C TYR A 83 2.03 7.36 5.37
N LEU A 84 1.14 7.93 4.57
CA LEU A 84 0.75 7.44 3.26
C LEU A 84 1.47 8.31 2.22
N MET A 85 2.28 7.74 1.35
CA MET A 85 2.91 8.48 0.26
C MET A 85 2.36 8.01 -1.07
N ILE A 86 1.84 8.95 -1.83
CA ILE A 86 1.25 8.70 -3.15
C ILE A 86 1.98 9.49 -4.22
N HIS A 87 2.28 8.84 -5.31
CA HIS A 87 2.90 9.44 -6.48
C HIS A 87 2.54 8.65 -7.76
N LYS A 88 2.84 9.24 -8.91
CA LYS A 88 2.68 8.56 -10.19
C LYS A 88 3.65 7.39 -10.35
N PRO A 89 3.24 6.31 -11.05
CA PRO A 89 4.16 5.24 -11.42
C PRO A 89 5.25 5.81 -12.34
N TRP A 90 6.46 5.30 -12.17
CA TRP A 90 7.59 5.68 -13.01
C TRP A 90 8.34 4.46 -13.52
N ALA A 91 9.01 4.59 -14.66
CA ALA A 91 9.87 3.56 -15.23
C ALA A 91 11.02 4.18 -16.02
N GLY A 92 12.14 3.43 -16.12
CA GLY A 92 13.20 3.72 -17.06
C GLY A 92 12.89 3.06 -18.40
N CYS A 93 13.21 3.74 -19.51
CA CYS A 93 13.09 3.21 -20.86
C CYS A 93 14.26 3.70 -21.75
N GLU A 94 14.82 2.79 -22.52
CA GLU A 94 15.76 3.09 -23.60
C GLU A 94 15.18 2.62 -24.92
N GLY A 95 15.35 3.42 -25.97
CA GLY A 95 14.84 3.12 -27.30
C GLY A 95 14.67 4.34 -28.17
N ASN A 96 13.99 4.18 -29.29
CA ASN A 96 13.65 5.27 -30.19
C ASN A 96 12.38 6.02 -29.69
N ALA A 97 11.99 7.10 -30.39
CA ALA A 97 10.84 7.93 -30.01
C ALA A 97 9.52 7.15 -29.92
N THR A 98 9.36 6.08 -30.71
CA THR A 98 8.18 5.22 -30.66
C THR A 98 8.16 4.39 -29.37
N ASP A 99 9.32 3.88 -28.95
CA ASP A 99 9.44 3.08 -27.73
C ASP A 99 9.17 3.96 -26.49
N MET A 100 9.66 5.20 -26.49
CA MET A 100 9.38 6.15 -25.41
C MET A 100 7.88 6.46 -25.30
N ARG A 101 7.18 6.67 -26.42
CA ARG A 101 5.73 6.92 -26.41
C ARG A 101 4.95 5.70 -25.88
N LYS A 102 5.32 4.50 -26.33
CA LYS A 102 4.68 3.27 -25.81
C LYS A 102 4.88 3.11 -24.31
N MET A 103 6.05 3.46 -23.78
CA MET A 103 6.28 3.43 -22.35
C MET A 103 5.41 4.45 -21.62
N ALA A 104 5.27 5.67 -22.14
CA ALA A 104 4.37 6.66 -21.59
C ALA A 104 2.92 6.17 -21.59
N ASP A 105 2.42 5.65 -22.71
CA ASP A 105 1.07 5.04 -22.79
C ASP A 105 0.87 3.91 -21.78
N THR A 106 1.92 3.11 -21.54
CA THR A 106 1.88 2.03 -20.55
C THR A 106 1.79 2.57 -19.12
N LEU A 107 2.55 3.62 -18.79
CA LEU A 107 2.49 4.27 -17.48
C LEU A 107 1.12 4.89 -17.23
N ASP A 108 0.52 5.55 -18.22
CA ASP A 108 -0.83 6.11 -18.13
C ASP A 108 -1.88 5.01 -17.87
N ALA A 109 -1.76 3.87 -18.56
CA ALA A 109 -2.65 2.73 -18.34
C ALA A 109 -2.50 2.13 -16.93
N VAL A 110 -1.29 2.01 -16.43
CA VAL A 110 -0.99 1.52 -15.06
C VAL A 110 -1.52 2.50 -14.03
N GLU A 111 -1.31 3.79 -14.23
CA GLU A 111 -1.79 4.85 -13.36
C GLU A 111 -3.32 4.82 -13.24
N SER A 112 -4.03 4.61 -14.36
CA SER A 112 -5.49 4.51 -14.35
C SER A 112 -6.01 3.37 -13.48
N GLY A 113 -5.29 2.25 -13.43
CA GLY A 113 -5.59 1.13 -12.52
C GLY A 113 -5.43 1.49 -11.05
N ILE A 114 -4.41 2.29 -10.72
CA ILE A 114 -4.18 2.80 -9.36
C ILE A 114 -5.31 3.76 -8.95
N TRP A 115 -5.71 4.67 -9.83
CA TRP A 115 -6.82 5.60 -9.55
C TRP A 115 -8.12 4.88 -9.24
N SER A 116 -8.42 3.79 -9.96
CA SER A 116 -9.65 3.04 -9.71
C SER A 116 -9.69 2.48 -8.28
N ILE A 117 -8.56 2.06 -7.75
CA ILE A 117 -8.46 1.58 -6.38
C ILE A 117 -8.63 2.74 -5.38
N TYR A 118 -7.94 3.85 -5.58
CA TYR A 118 -8.09 5.00 -4.69
C TYR A 118 -9.52 5.54 -4.69
N ALA A 119 -10.17 5.62 -5.86
CA ALA A 119 -11.53 6.10 -5.99
C ALA A 119 -12.55 5.32 -5.13
N GLU A 120 -12.34 4.01 -4.94
CA GLU A 120 -13.16 3.18 -4.07
C GLU A 120 -13.04 3.54 -2.58
N HIS A 121 -11.98 4.24 -2.20
CA HIS A 121 -11.63 4.53 -0.80
C HIS A 121 -11.65 6.02 -0.45
N LEU A 122 -12.16 6.87 -1.33
CA LEU A 122 -12.30 8.31 -1.04
C LEU A 122 -13.40 8.59 -0.03
N ASN A 123 -13.23 9.68 0.71
CA ASN A 123 -14.30 10.26 1.51
C ASN A 123 -15.39 10.84 0.59
N GLU A 124 -16.60 10.92 1.12
CA GLU A 124 -17.72 11.56 0.40
C GLU A 124 -17.38 13.01 0.04
N GLY A 125 -17.58 13.35 -1.23
CA GLY A 125 -17.32 14.71 -1.76
C GLY A 125 -15.88 14.98 -2.19
N VAL A 126 -14.94 14.03 -2.00
CA VAL A 126 -13.57 14.14 -2.54
C VAL A 126 -13.57 13.69 -3.98
N ASP A 127 -13.10 14.58 -4.89
CA ASP A 127 -12.95 14.26 -6.30
C ASP A 127 -11.63 13.50 -6.54
N ILE A 128 -11.66 12.50 -7.42
CA ILE A 128 -10.47 11.75 -7.84
C ILE A 128 -9.42 12.66 -8.49
N GLU A 129 -9.83 13.75 -9.13
CA GLU A 129 -8.90 14.72 -9.72
C GLU A 129 -7.98 15.35 -8.65
N THR A 130 -8.50 15.58 -7.44
CA THR A 130 -7.65 16.02 -6.31
C THR A 130 -6.55 15.01 -6.00
N ILE A 131 -6.86 13.72 -6.03
CA ILE A 131 -5.86 12.67 -5.78
C ILE A 131 -4.82 12.60 -6.90
N LYS A 132 -5.24 12.77 -8.16
CA LYS A 132 -4.32 12.85 -9.30
C LYS A 132 -3.34 14.00 -9.16
N GLU A 133 -3.81 15.18 -8.73
CA GLU A 133 -2.95 16.34 -8.45
C GLU A 133 -1.96 16.06 -7.32
N LEU A 134 -2.41 15.41 -6.25
CA LEU A 134 -1.53 14.99 -5.15
C LEU A 134 -0.48 13.96 -5.60
N MET A 135 -0.86 13.03 -6.48
CA MET A 135 0.08 12.05 -7.05
C MET A 135 1.10 12.73 -7.97
N GLU A 136 0.70 13.72 -8.77
CA GLU A 136 1.61 14.50 -9.62
C GLU A 136 2.73 15.17 -8.81
N GLN A 137 2.43 15.59 -7.58
CA GLN A 137 3.33 16.33 -6.70
C GLN A 137 4.15 15.43 -5.75
N GLU A 138 3.97 14.10 -5.84
CA GLU A 138 4.52 13.18 -4.84
C GLU A 138 4.19 13.63 -3.40
N THR A 139 3.02 13.26 -2.94
CA THR A 139 2.49 13.82 -1.68
C THR A 139 2.63 12.82 -0.54
N TRP A 140 3.12 13.32 0.58
CA TRP A 140 3.28 12.61 1.85
C TRP A 140 2.19 13.06 2.82
N LEU A 141 1.25 12.17 3.15
CA LEU A 141 0.12 12.44 4.01
C LEU A 141 0.30 11.68 5.31
N ASN A 142 0.40 12.36 6.44
CA ASN A 142 0.28 11.70 7.73
C ASN A 142 -1.17 11.21 7.98
N GLY A 143 -1.40 10.38 9.00
CA GLY A 143 -2.73 9.81 9.23
C GLY A 143 -3.84 10.86 9.29
N THR A 144 -3.60 12.01 9.91
CA THR A 144 -4.57 13.11 10.00
C THR A 144 -4.83 13.76 8.63
N GLN A 145 -3.78 13.92 7.82
CA GLN A 145 -3.92 14.47 6.47
C GLN A 145 -4.57 13.46 5.52
N ALA A 146 -4.20 12.17 5.61
CA ALA A 146 -4.81 11.12 4.80
C ALA A 146 -6.31 11.00 5.05
N ALA A 147 -6.75 11.18 6.30
CA ALA A 147 -8.17 11.17 6.67
C ALA A 147 -8.99 12.31 6.06
N GLN A 148 -8.37 13.34 5.50
CA GLN A 148 -9.08 14.40 4.77
C GLN A 148 -9.56 13.92 3.39
N TYR A 149 -8.84 12.98 2.79
CA TYR A 149 -9.09 12.50 1.44
C TYR A 149 -9.65 11.08 1.39
N PHE A 150 -9.14 10.20 2.25
CA PHE A 150 -9.42 8.78 2.22
C PHE A 150 -10.17 8.31 3.46
N ARG A 151 -10.96 7.27 3.31
CA ARG A 151 -11.59 6.55 4.40
C ARG A 151 -10.54 5.74 5.17
N VAL A 152 -9.92 6.38 6.15
CA VAL A 152 -8.92 5.80 7.04
C VAL A 152 -9.25 6.12 8.49
N LYS A 153 -8.79 5.28 9.41
CA LYS A 153 -8.83 5.55 10.85
C LYS A 153 -7.53 6.22 11.26
N VAL A 154 -7.61 7.38 11.91
CA VAL A 154 -6.43 7.97 12.55
C VAL A 154 -6.19 7.19 13.85
N GLY A 155 -5.12 6.40 13.87
CA GLY A 155 -4.71 5.66 15.07
C GLY A 155 -4.10 6.59 16.12
N GLU A 156 -4.10 6.14 17.38
CA GLU A 156 -3.25 6.76 18.40
C GLU A 156 -1.77 6.56 18.02
N GLU A 157 -0.93 7.52 18.40
CA GLU A 157 0.52 7.36 18.24
C GLU A 157 0.93 6.07 18.96
N ASN A 158 1.59 5.17 18.24
CA ASN A 158 2.10 3.94 18.83
C ASN A 158 3.07 4.32 19.94
N THR A 159 2.64 4.24 21.18
CA THR A 159 3.57 4.28 22.29
C THR A 159 4.45 3.03 22.18
N ILE A 160 5.76 3.22 22.06
CA ILE A 160 6.79 2.20 21.85
C ILE A 160 6.63 0.97 22.77
N ALA A 161 5.91 1.10 23.89
CA ALA A 161 5.63 0.02 24.84
C ALA A 161 4.74 -1.12 24.30
N ALA A 162 3.87 -0.89 23.32
CA ALA A 162 3.00 -1.94 22.78
C ALA A 162 3.66 -2.70 21.61
N ALA A 163 4.53 -2.03 20.84
CA ALA A 163 5.23 -2.65 19.71
C ALA A 163 6.39 -3.55 20.13
N VAL A 164 7.11 -3.22 21.20
CA VAL A 164 8.31 -3.96 21.65
C VAL A 164 7.98 -5.37 22.17
N GLN A 165 6.78 -5.62 22.68
CA GLN A 165 6.42 -6.96 23.19
C GLN A 165 6.21 -8.00 22.10
N ASP A 166 5.82 -7.61 20.89
CA ASP A 166 5.60 -8.56 19.79
C ASP A 166 6.83 -8.71 18.88
N TYR A 167 7.65 -7.68 18.73
CA TYR A 167 8.88 -7.75 17.92
C TYR A 167 9.99 -8.62 18.55
N THR A 168 10.05 -8.76 19.86
CA THR A 168 11.02 -9.66 20.53
C THR A 168 10.80 -11.13 20.22
N LYS A 169 9.61 -11.53 19.76
CA LYS A 169 9.32 -12.91 19.34
C LYS A 169 9.72 -13.23 17.90
N LEU A 170 9.92 -12.18 17.06
CA LEU A 170 10.31 -12.34 15.65
C LEU A 170 11.83 -12.32 15.42
N TYR A 171 12.61 -11.81 16.37
CA TYR A 171 14.06 -11.63 16.20
C TYR A 171 14.93 -12.51 17.14
N CYS A 172 14.33 -13.40 17.92
CA CYS A 172 15.07 -14.34 18.75
C CYS A 172 14.92 -15.77 18.23
N HIS A 173 15.55 -16.06 17.09
CA HIS A 173 16.02 -17.39 16.78
C HIS A 173 17.49 -17.32 16.36
N ASN A 174 18.36 -17.66 17.33
CA ASN A 174 19.74 -18.10 17.09
C ASN A 174 19.76 -19.40 16.30
#